data_eb82f9777828a14cbe93396048e2ad4a
#
_entry.id   eb82f9777828a14cbe93396048e2ad4a
#
_cell.length_a   1.000
_cell.length_b   1.000
_cell.length_c   1.000
_cell.angle_alpha   90.00
_cell.angle_beta   90.00
_cell.angle_gamma   90.00
#
_symmetry.space_group_name_H-M   'P 1'
#
loop_
_entity.id
_entity.type
_entity.pdbx_description
1 polymer ?
#
loop_
_entity_poly.entity_id
_entity_poly.type
_entity_poly.pdbx_seq_one_letter_code
_entity_poly.pdbx_strand_id
1 'polypeptide(L)'
;SYGFTLSERNIQSTTLVAEDWSSVESTTSSDPYSQSSLSANLKVPFFKDAGFEVNNLPVKLAEIGVERAYWNSRSSKLGLLQGIASIYWDLVSIYQSIELQKKSVTISHQLLRDNQARQRAGQLSPTEVLASETQLLRDEQTLYSLRQDALKVEDQVRAALNLPVLPVGLYPSDIPSMHSEDLKDSEKLLEEVYENDSQIALNRASLKKKSFEIQQLENNLNTNLNLDLAYTVKGYSTSSFGGASDFGNSNLHGMSATLTWTLPLGDRKTQENLRQKNFESRQIQIQIEDRKSELQVGLQSIMRDFKVLEEDLSAAKALSQLSEKQLNNEIKKLKLGKSTSYQVSQFQQDLARSQQQEILRRVNFEKKFLELLVLSGEFYEYYQIPEN
;
A
#
# COMPACT_ATOMS: atom_id res chain seq x y z
N SER A 1 21.61 -18.53 -29.25
CA SER A 1 20.53 -19.45 -28.83
C SER A 1 20.78 -20.83 -29.41
N TYR A 2 20.45 -21.87 -28.71
CA TYR A 2 20.45 -23.25 -29.18
C TYR A 2 19.04 -23.79 -28.94
N GLY A 3 18.60 -24.63 -29.89
CA GLY A 3 17.29 -25.23 -29.84
C GLY A 3 17.31 -26.65 -30.45
N PHE A 4 16.51 -27.52 -29.89
CA PHE A 4 16.25 -28.86 -30.43
C PHE A 4 14.77 -28.92 -30.77
N THR A 5 14.47 -29.39 -31.97
CA THR A 5 13.10 -29.64 -32.42
C THR A 5 12.95 -31.06 -32.91
N LEU A 6 11.94 -31.75 -32.41
CA LEU A 6 11.47 -33.02 -32.94
C LEU A 6 10.13 -32.79 -33.60
N SER A 7 10.01 -33.11 -34.89
CA SER A 7 8.73 -33.02 -35.58
C SER A 7 8.46 -34.32 -36.36
N GLU A 8 7.22 -34.73 -36.35
CA GLU A 8 6.72 -35.86 -37.13
C GLU A 8 5.53 -35.37 -37.98
N ARG A 9 5.54 -35.73 -39.26
CA ARG A 9 4.50 -35.34 -40.20
C ARG A 9 4.15 -36.50 -41.12
N ASN A 10 2.87 -36.78 -41.27
CA ASN A 10 2.38 -37.67 -42.31
C ASN A 10 2.24 -36.88 -43.63
N ILE A 11 2.92 -37.31 -44.64
CA ILE A 11 2.93 -36.66 -45.96
C ILE A 11 2.43 -37.64 -47.02
N GLN A 12 1.44 -37.19 -47.78
CA GLN A 12 1.16 -37.79 -49.08
C GLN A 12 2.00 -37.04 -50.11
N SER A 13 2.96 -37.75 -50.73
CA SER A 13 3.82 -37.10 -51.71
C SER A 13 3.17 -37.17 -53.10
N THR A 14 3.12 -36.00 -53.74
CA THR A 14 2.81 -35.91 -55.17
C THR A 14 4.13 -35.64 -55.90
N THR A 15 4.61 -36.58 -56.68
CA THR A 15 5.80 -36.40 -57.53
C THR A 15 5.35 -36.00 -58.89
N LEU A 16 5.72 -34.80 -59.34
CA LEU A 16 5.54 -34.35 -60.72
C LEU A 16 6.79 -34.80 -61.52
N VAL A 17 6.59 -35.72 -62.43
CA VAL A 17 7.61 -36.11 -63.41
C VAL A 17 7.22 -35.46 -64.74
N ALA A 18 8.09 -34.54 -65.24
CA ALA A 18 7.96 -33.97 -66.57
C ALA A 18 8.92 -34.70 -67.52
N GLU A 19 8.38 -35.54 -68.36
CA GLU A 19 9.20 -36.24 -69.37
C GLU A 19 9.29 -35.49 -70.72
N ASP A 20 8.39 -34.59 -71.03
CA ASP A 20 8.47 -33.74 -72.21
C ASP A 20 7.56 -32.49 -72.05
N TRP A 21 7.82 -31.45 -72.86
CA TRP A 21 7.05 -30.20 -72.78
C TRP A 21 5.57 -30.32 -73.16
N SER A 22 5.12 -31.50 -73.53
CA SER A 22 3.78 -31.76 -74.01
C SER A 22 2.86 -32.57 -73.09
N SER A 23 3.39 -33.16 -72.03
CA SER A 23 2.56 -33.90 -71.07
C SER A 23 3.16 -33.88 -69.66
N VAL A 24 2.48 -33.27 -68.69
CA VAL A 24 2.78 -33.39 -67.28
C VAL A 24 1.90 -34.51 -66.72
N GLU A 25 2.44 -35.70 -66.54
CA GLU A 25 1.79 -36.74 -65.74
C GLU A 25 2.09 -36.50 -64.26
N SER A 26 1.05 -36.28 -63.47
CA SER A 26 1.16 -36.29 -62.02
C SER A 26 0.91 -37.72 -61.53
N THR A 27 1.93 -38.43 -61.12
CA THR A 27 1.75 -39.66 -60.35
C THR A 27 1.56 -39.33 -58.89
N THR A 28 0.36 -39.58 -58.37
CA THR A 28 0.07 -39.49 -56.96
C THR A 28 0.44 -40.83 -56.32
N SER A 29 1.51 -40.89 -55.58
CA SER A 29 1.79 -42.05 -54.71
C SER A 29 0.81 -42.03 -53.54
N SER A 30 -0.01 -43.06 -53.42
CA SER A 30 -1.03 -43.19 -52.41
C SER A 30 -0.51 -43.81 -51.08
N ASP A 31 0.77 -44.15 -51.03
CA ASP A 31 1.32 -44.74 -49.80
C ASP A 31 1.67 -43.63 -48.77
N PRO A 32 0.94 -43.56 -47.67
CA PRO A 32 1.27 -42.63 -46.63
C PRO A 32 2.60 -42.98 -45.97
N TYR A 33 3.49 -42.02 -45.83
CA TYR A 33 4.72 -42.21 -45.06
C TYR A 33 4.80 -41.17 -43.92
N SER A 34 5.41 -41.58 -42.82
CA SER A 34 5.74 -40.68 -41.72
C SER A 34 7.16 -40.16 -41.89
N GLN A 35 7.33 -38.85 -41.70
CA GLN A 35 8.62 -38.19 -41.67
C GLN A 35 8.88 -37.69 -40.28
N SER A 36 9.97 -38.08 -39.66
CA SER A 36 10.49 -37.55 -38.42
C SER A 36 11.74 -36.72 -38.69
N SER A 37 11.90 -35.58 -38.01
CA SER A 37 13.14 -34.80 -38.11
C SER A 37 13.61 -34.36 -36.73
N LEU A 38 14.90 -34.53 -36.49
CA LEU A 38 15.60 -34.02 -35.32
C LEU A 38 16.56 -32.93 -35.79
N SER A 39 16.39 -31.71 -35.28
CA SER A 39 17.23 -30.56 -35.63
C SER A 39 17.90 -29.97 -34.40
N ALA A 40 19.20 -29.77 -34.49
CA ALA A 40 19.99 -29.00 -33.53
C ALA A 40 20.43 -27.69 -34.19
N ASN A 41 20.08 -26.56 -33.56
CA ASN A 41 20.38 -25.24 -34.09
C ASN A 41 21.23 -24.46 -33.08
N LEU A 42 22.33 -23.86 -33.54
CA LEU A 42 23.19 -22.96 -32.78
C LEU A 42 23.24 -21.62 -33.48
N LYS A 43 22.75 -20.59 -32.83
CA LYS A 43 22.80 -19.22 -33.33
C LYS A 43 23.80 -18.40 -32.49
N VAL A 44 24.81 -17.86 -33.15
CA VAL A 44 25.84 -17.03 -32.53
C VAL A 44 25.72 -15.60 -33.05
N PRO A 45 25.22 -14.67 -32.26
CA PRO A 45 25.20 -13.23 -32.61
C PRO A 45 26.58 -12.61 -32.33
N PHE A 46 27.08 -11.73 -33.24
CA PHE A 46 28.36 -11.07 -33.07
C PHE A 46 28.26 -9.60 -32.60
N PHE A 47 27.17 -8.89 -32.93
CA PHE A 47 26.95 -7.49 -32.56
C PHE A 47 25.62 -7.32 -31.84
N LYS A 48 24.50 -7.15 -32.57
CA LYS A 48 23.18 -7.08 -31.98
C LYS A 48 22.88 -8.38 -31.24
N ASP A 49 22.33 -8.29 -30.01
CA ASP A 49 22.01 -9.42 -29.13
C ASP A 49 23.23 -10.27 -28.72
N ALA A 50 24.46 -9.77 -28.95
CA ALA A 50 25.68 -10.40 -28.50
C ALA A 50 26.00 -10.05 -27.03
N GLY A 51 26.59 -11.00 -26.32
CA GLY A 51 27.09 -10.81 -24.96
C GLY A 51 26.09 -11.15 -23.85
N PHE A 52 26.64 -11.43 -22.68
CA PHE A 52 25.88 -11.82 -21.49
C PHE A 52 24.97 -10.71 -20.97
N GLU A 53 25.43 -9.45 -20.99
CA GLU A 53 24.71 -8.31 -20.46
C GLU A 53 23.34 -8.11 -21.11
N VAL A 54 23.29 -8.16 -22.45
CA VAL A 54 22.05 -7.96 -23.21
C VAL A 54 21.10 -9.14 -23.04
N ASN A 55 21.64 -10.36 -23.06
CA ASN A 55 20.84 -11.59 -22.91
C ASN A 55 20.30 -11.77 -21.49
N ASN A 56 20.89 -11.13 -20.48
CA ASN A 56 20.45 -11.13 -19.08
C ASN A 56 19.47 -9.98 -18.74
N LEU A 57 19.20 -9.05 -19.66
CA LEU A 57 18.26 -7.95 -19.44
C LEU A 57 16.87 -8.41 -18.97
N PRO A 58 16.24 -9.46 -19.52
CA PRO A 58 14.95 -9.94 -19.03
C PRO A 58 14.97 -10.36 -17.56
N VAL A 59 16.08 -10.97 -17.10
CA VAL A 59 16.27 -11.36 -15.69
C VAL A 59 16.40 -10.12 -14.83
N LYS A 60 17.25 -9.15 -15.21
CA LYS A 60 17.39 -7.86 -14.51
C LYS A 60 16.07 -7.10 -14.42
N LEU A 61 15.25 -7.11 -15.47
CA LEU A 61 13.92 -6.51 -15.48
C LEU A 61 12.93 -7.22 -14.55
N ALA A 62 13.03 -8.56 -14.46
CA ALA A 62 12.23 -9.35 -13.52
C ALA A 62 12.63 -9.07 -12.06
N GLU A 63 13.94 -8.95 -11.76
CA GLU A 63 14.45 -8.55 -10.43
C GLU A 63 13.92 -7.18 -10.00
N ILE A 64 13.91 -6.20 -10.90
CA ILE A 64 13.29 -4.88 -10.63
C ILE A 64 11.78 -5.03 -10.41
N GLY A 65 11.12 -5.97 -11.11
CA GLY A 65 9.72 -6.29 -10.88
C GLY A 65 9.46 -6.75 -9.44
N VAL A 66 10.32 -7.61 -8.90
CA VAL A 66 10.27 -8.07 -7.50
C VAL A 66 10.51 -6.91 -6.53
N GLU A 67 11.55 -6.09 -6.76
CA GLU A 67 11.86 -4.90 -5.96
C GLU A 67 10.65 -3.95 -5.88
N ARG A 68 10.01 -3.68 -7.01
CA ARG A 68 8.80 -2.83 -7.07
C ARG A 68 7.61 -3.46 -6.34
N ALA A 69 7.42 -4.77 -6.48
CA ALA A 69 6.35 -5.48 -5.78
C ALA A 69 6.54 -5.43 -4.25
N TYR A 70 7.78 -5.56 -3.78
CA TYR A 70 8.13 -5.39 -2.37
C TYR A 70 7.73 -4.00 -1.84
N TRP A 71 8.18 -2.92 -2.51
CA TRP A 71 7.88 -1.56 -2.08
C TRP A 71 6.38 -1.21 -2.14
N ASN A 72 5.66 -1.70 -3.15
CA ASN A 72 4.20 -1.56 -3.22
C ASN A 72 3.51 -2.30 -2.06
N SER A 73 3.93 -3.52 -1.77
CA SER A 73 3.40 -4.30 -0.65
C SER A 73 3.66 -3.60 0.69
N ARG A 74 4.89 -3.10 0.90
CA ARG A 74 5.28 -2.34 2.10
C ARG A 74 4.42 -1.09 2.27
N SER A 75 4.26 -0.30 1.22
CA SER A 75 3.42 0.90 1.23
C SER A 75 1.96 0.59 1.56
N SER A 76 1.40 -0.48 0.96
CA SER A 76 0.03 -0.91 1.22
C SER A 76 -0.16 -1.40 2.65
N LYS A 77 0.80 -2.18 3.18
CA LYS A 77 0.80 -2.64 4.57
C LYS A 77 0.85 -1.45 5.55
N LEU A 78 1.78 -0.51 5.33
CA LEU A 78 1.90 0.70 6.18
C LEU A 78 0.61 1.52 6.18
N GLY A 79 0.02 1.76 5.01
CA GLY A 79 -1.25 2.48 4.91
C GLY A 79 -2.40 1.78 5.64
N LEU A 80 -2.47 0.44 5.54
CA LEU A 80 -3.45 -0.35 6.28
C LEU A 80 -3.23 -0.25 7.79
N LEU A 81 -2.00 -0.43 8.25
CA LEU A 81 -1.65 -0.38 9.68
C LEU A 81 -1.91 1.02 10.27
N GLN A 82 -1.54 2.08 9.55
CA GLN A 82 -1.86 3.47 9.94
C GLN A 82 -3.37 3.69 10.05
N GLY A 83 -4.14 3.18 9.08
CA GLY A 83 -5.59 3.24 9.11
C GLY A 83 -6.19 2.53 10.33
N ILE A 84 -5.74 1.31 10.62
CA ILE A 84 -6.16 0.53 11.80
C ILE A 84 -5.82 1.28 13.10
N ALA A 85 -4.59 1.76 13.23
CA ALA A 85 -4.14 2.50 14.42
C ALA A 85 -4.94 3.79 14.61
N SER A 86 -5.27 4.51 13.53
CA SER A 86 -6.13 5.70 13.59
C SER A 86 -7.55 5.38 14.09
N ILE A 87 -8.17 4.30 13.57
CA ILE A 87 -9.51 3.86 14.02
C ILE A 87 -9.45 3.39 15.48
N TYR A 88 -8.37 2.73 15.89
CA TYR A 88 -8.16 2.34 17.28
C TYR A 88 -8.12 3.55 18.22
N TRP A 89 -7.42 4.63 17.87
CA TRP A 89 -7.42 5.87 18.65
C TRP A 89 -8.78 6.56 18.67
N ASP A 90 -9.61 6.42 17.62
CA ASP A 90 -11.00 6.88 17.65
C ASP A 90 -11.83 6.05 18.64
N LEU A 91 -11.59 4.72 18.71
CA LEU A 91 -12.22 3.86 19.71
C LEU A 91 -11.83 4.26 21.14
N VAL A 92 -10.56 4.56 21.40
CA VAL A 92 -10.08 5.07 22.68
C VAL A 92 -10.79 6.36 23.06
N SER A 93 -10.89 7.30 22.12
CA SER A 93 -11.57 8.60 22.32
C SER A 93 -13.03 8.43 22.72
N ILE A 94 -13.78 7.59 22.00
CA ILE A 94 -15.21 7.44 22.25
C ILE A 94 -15.47 6.73 23.58
N TYR A 95 -14.67 5.74 23.97
CA TYR A 95 -14.80 5.10 25.26
C TYR A 95 -14.45 6.01 26.43
N GLN A 96 -13.42 6.85 26.31
CA GLN A 96 -13.13 7.88 27.30
C GLN A 96 -14.29 8.89 27.42
N SER A 97 -14.90 9.28 26.30
CA SER A 97 -16.07 10.16 26.27
C SER A 97 -17.29 9.53 26.96
N ILE A 98 -17.51 8.23 26.76
CA ILE A 98 -18.58 7.46 27.46
C ILE A 98 -18.33 7.49 28.97
N GLU A 99 -17.11 7.25 29.43
CA GLU A 99 -16.81 7.26 30.88
C GLU A 99 -17.01 8.64 31.49
N LEU A 100 -16.65 9.73 30.76
CA LEU A 100 -16.96 11.09 31.19
C LEU A 100 -18.47 11.33 31.27
N GLN A 101 -19.22 10.93 30.25
CA GLN A 101 -20.65 11.14 30.20
C GLN A 101 -21.40 10.33 31.27
N LYS A 102 -20.93 9.13 31.64
CA LYS A 102 -21.46 8.38 32.79
C LYS A 102 -21.30 9.15 34.10
N LYS A 103 -20.16 9.84 34.31
CA LYS A 103 -19.93 10.69 35.46
C LYS A 103 -20.89 11.87 35.44
N SER A 104 -21.10 12.53 34.30
CA SER A 104 -22.07 13.63 34.15
C SER A 104 -23.49 13.18 34.49
N VAL A 105 -23.94 12.04 33.96
CA VAL A 105 -25.27 11.48 34.31
C VAL A 105 -25.38 11.19 35.81
N THR A 106 -24.32 10.69 36.45
CA THR A 106 -24.32 10.43 37.89
C THR A 106 -24.49 11.73 38.72
N ILE A 107 -23.80 12.78 38.30
CA ILE A 107 -23.92 14.11 38.97
C ILE A 107 -25.33 14.66 38.76
N SER A 108 -25.89 14.64 37.56
CA SER A 108 -27.24 15.11 37.24
C SER A 108 -28.31 14.34 38.00
N HIS A 109 -28.17 13.03 38.16
CA HIS A 109 -29.04 12.20 39.01
C HIS A 109 -28.99 12.63 40.48
N GLN A 110 -27.79 12.89 41.00
CA GLN A 110 -27.64 13.38 42.39
C GLN A 110 -28.29 14.73 42.55
N LEU A 111 -28.06 15.68 41.61
CA LEU A 111 -28.62 17.03 41.65
C LEU A 111 -30.16 16.99 41.61
N LEU A 112 -30.74 16.13 40.75
CA LEU A 112 -32.20 15.94 40.69
C LEU A 112 -32.76 15.44 42.04
N ARG A 113 -32.14 14.43 42.64
CA ARG A 113 -32.57 13.86 43.94
C ARG A 113 -32.52 14.95 45.05
N ASP A 114 -31.43 15.72 45.10
CA ASP A 114 -31.25 16.77 46.10
C ASP A 114 -32.31 17.87 45.90
N ASN A 115 -32.62 18.26 44.65
CA ASN A 115 -33.64 19.26 44.34
C ASN A 115 -35.05 18.77 44.66
N GLN A 116 -35.38 17.51 44.41
CA GLN A 116 -36.66 16.91 44.81
C GLN A 116 -36.82 16.87 46.35
N ALA A 117 -35.75 16.61 47.08
CA ALA A 117 -35.81 16.64 48.56
C ALA A 117 -36.04 18.06 49.09
N ARG A 118 -35.37 19.08 48.55
CA ARG A 118 -35.56 20.50 48.88
C ARG A 118 -36.95 21.00 48.50
N GLN A 119 -37.52 20.57 47.36
CA GLN A 119 -38.86 20.91 46.96
C GLN A 119 -39.86 20.37 47.94
N ARG A 120 -39.72 19.08 48.38
CA ARG A 120 -40.62 18.49 49.42
C ARG A 120 -40.56 19.24 50.75
N ALA A 121 -39.39 19.84 51.06
CA ALA A 121 -39.20 20.68 52.26
C ALA A 121 -39.69 22.12 52.05
N GLY A 122 -40.27 22.45 50.89
CA GLY A 122 -40.75 23.80 50.57
C GLY A 122 -39.64 24.82 50.25
N GLN A 123 -38.41 24.38 50.05
CA GLN A 123 -37.23 25.24 49.87
C GLN A 123 -36.90 25.51 48.40
N LEU A 124 -37.55 24.82 47.44
CA LEU A 124 -37.24 24.92 46.01
C LEU A 124 -38.54 24.97 45.19
N SER A 125 -38.51 25.72 44.08
CA SER A 125 -39.65 25.80 43.16
C SER A 125 -39.79 24.53 42.31
N PRO A 126 -41.02 24.16 41.88
CA PRO A 126 -41.22 23.06 40.94
C PRO A 126 -40.46 23.27 39.62
N THR A 127 -40.29 24.51 39.18
CA THR A 127 -39.57 24.86 37.93
C THR A 127 -38.10 24.47 37.97
N GLU A 128 -37.44 24.57 39.14
CA GLU A 128 -36.03 24.20 39.29
C GLU A 128 -35.85 22.69 39.30
N VAL A 129 -36.81 21.91 39.79
CA VAL A 129 -36.81 20.46 39.70
C VAL A 129 -36.97 20.03 38.25
N LEU A 130 -37.92 20.66 37.51
CA LEU A 130 -38.12 20.36 36.09
C LEU A 130 -36.88 20.71 35.27
N ALA A 131 -36.16 21.80 35.59
CA ALA A 131 -34.89 22.14 34.93
C ALA A 131 -33.80 21.03 35.14
N SER A 132 -33.71 20.50 36.37
CA SER A 132 -32.75 19.42 36.70
C SER A 132 -33.13 18.11 36.05
N GLU A 133 -34.41 17.81 35.94
CA GLU A 133 -34.91 16.62 35.23
C GLU A 133 -34.60 16.70 33.71
N THR A 134 -34.85 17.89 33.12
CA THR A 134 -34.53 18.17 31.72
C THR A 134 -33.02 18.00 31.46
N GLN A 135 -32.16 18.46 32.38
CA GLN A 135 -30.73 18.30 32.26
C GLN A 135 -30.31 16.83 32.34
N LEU A 136 -30.84 16.05 33.25
CA LEU A 136 -30.60 14.65 33.34
C LEU A 136 -30.92 13.90 32.03
N LEU A 137 -32.12 14.15 31.48
CA LEU A 137 -32.57 13.54 30.23
C LEU A 137 -31.64 13.90 29.05
N ARG A 138 -31.12 15.14 29.00
CA ARG A 138 -30.12 15.53 28.01
C ARG A 138 -28.81 14.75 28.16
N ASP A 139 -28.34 14.59 29.38
CA ASP A 139 -27.10 13.86 29.67
C ASP A 139 -27.26 12.37 29.33
N GLU A 140 -28.38 11.75 29.61
CA GLU A 140 -28.74 10.39 29.24
C GLU A 140 -28.84 10.24 27.73
N GLN A 141 -29.48 11.18 27.02
CA GLN A 141 -29.55 11.17 25.57
C GLN A 141 -28.16 11.25 24.94
N THR A 142 -27.27 12.08 25.46
CA THR A 142 -25.89 12.17 25.03
C THR A 142 -25.14 10.85 25.25
N LEU A 143 -25.35 10.19 26.39
CA LEU A 143 -24.76 8.89 26.68
C LEU A 143 -25.23 7.82 25.69
N TYR A 144 -26.52 7.79 25.33
CA TYR A 144 -27.04 6.87 24.32
C TYR A 144 -26.43 7.12 22.95
N SER A 145 -26.29 8.38 22.53
CA SER A 145 -25.63 8.74 21.27
C SER A 145 -24.17 8.27 21.24
N LEU A 146 -23.40 8.53 22.30
CA LEU A 146 -22.00 8.09 22.40
C LEU A 146 -21.87 6.54 22.35
N ARG A 147 -22.79 5.82 22.99
CA ARG A 147 -22.82 4.34 22.90
C ARG A 147 -23.11 3.85 21.48
N GLN A 148 -24.03 4.50 20.78
CA GLN A 148 -24.32 4.18 19.38
C GLN A 148 -23.11 4.46 18.49
N ASP A 149 -22.40 5.58 18.71
CA ASP A 149 -21.20 5.90 17.94
C ASP A 149 -20.04 4.96 18.27
N ALA A 150 -19.91 4.49 19.53
CA ALA A 150 -18.95 3.46 19.89
C ALA A 150 -19.16 2.16 19.10
N LEU A 151 -20.40 1.69 18.96
CA LEU A 151 -20.72 0.52 18.16
C LEU A 151 -20.28 0.67 16.70
N LYS A 152 -20.49 1.87 16.10
CA LYS A 152 -20.04 2.14 14.73
C LYS A 152 -18.51 2.07 14.61
N VAL A 153 -17.77 2.63 15.58
CA VAL A 153 -16.30 2.56 15.57
C VAL A 153 -15.80 1.14 15.83
N GLU A 154 -16.48 0.37 16.73
CA GLU A 154 -16.18 -1.06 16.91
C GLU A 154 -16.36 -1.84 15.62
N ASP A 155 -17.44 -1.59 14.86
CA ASP A 155 -17.68 -2.23 13.58
C ASP A 155 -16.59 -1.87 12.56
N GLN A 156 -16.10 -0.64 12.56
CA GLN A 156 -14.96 -0.22 11.72
C GLN A 156 -13.67 -0.98 12.10
N VAL A 157 -13.37 -1.12 13.41
CA VAL A 157 -12.21 -1.90 13.88
C VAL A 157 -12.35 -3.38 13.46
N ARG A 158 -13.54 -3.96 13.63
CA ARG A 158 -13.81 -5.35 13.22
C ARG A 158 -13.61 -5.55 11.73
N ALA A 159 -14.14 -4.63 10.92
CA ALA A 159 -13.98 -4.66 9.47
C ALA A 159 -12.50 -4.52 9.06
N ALA A 160 -11.76 -3.60 9.67
CA ALA A 160 -10.36 -3.36 9.37
C ALA A 160 -9.46 -4.55 9.75
N LEU A 161 -9.79 -5.25 10.84
CA LEU A 161 -9.07 -6.43 11.32
C LEU A 161 -9.64 -7.76 10.79
N ASN A 162 -10.69 -7.72 9.96
CA ASN A 162 -11.41 -8.91 9.48
C ASN A 162 -11.83 -9.85 10.61
N LEU A 163 -12.28 -9.28 11.73
CA LEU A 163 -12.74 -10.06 12.89
C LEU A 163 -14.20 -10.49 12.73
N PRO A 164 -14.58 -11.68 13.21
CA PRO A 164 -15.98 -12.10 13.20
C PRO A 164 -16.83 -11.18 14.09
N VAL A 165 -18.12 -11.07 13.77
CA VAL A 165 -19.08 -10.38 14.62
C VAL A 165 -19.25 -11.20 15.90
N LEU A 166 -18.60 -10.73 16.98
CA LEU A 166 -18.71 -11.33 18.31
C LEU A 166 -19.73 -10.54 19.13
N PRO A 167 -20.51 -11.21 20.02
CA PRO A 167 -21.46 -10.50 20.89
C PRO A 167 -20.79 -9.68 21.99
N VAL A 168 -19.47 -9.72 22.10
CA VAL A 168 -18.68 -9.00 23.11
C VAL A 168 -18.13 -7.71 22.53
N GLY A 169 -18.31 -6.57 23.23
CA GLY A 169 -17.75 -5.27 22.85
C GLY A 169 -16.23 -5.30 22.85
N LEU A 170 -15.63 -4.46 22.01
CA LEU A 170 -14.18 -4.24 21.99
C LEU A 170 -13.88 -3.09 22.95
N TYR A 171 -13.07 -3.35 23.97
CA TYR A 171 -12.64 -2.33 24.93
C TYR A 171 -11.17 -2.00 24.74
N PRO A 172 -10.81 -0.73 24.48
CA PRO A 172 -9.42 -0.34 24.40
C PRO A 172 -8.77 -0.40 25.80
N SER A 173 -7.52 -0.90 25.85
CA SER A 173 -6.73 -0.97 27.08
C SER A 173 -5.79 0.22 27.26
N ASP A 174 -5.47 0.91 26.18
CA ASP A 174 -4.44 1.92 26.17
C ASP A 174 -4.97 3.30 26.57
N ILE A 175 -4.11 4.05 27.22
CA ILE A 175 -4.34 5.46 27.54
C ILE A 175 -3.34 6.25 26.69
N PRO A 176 -3.79 7.28 25.93
CA PRO A 176 -2.87 8.10 25.14
C PRO A 176 -1.77 8.69 26.03
N SER A 177 -0.52 8.42 25.64
CA SER A 177 0.68 8.92 26.33
C SER A 177 1.36 10.00 25.49
N MET A 178 2.01 10.96 26.12
CA MET A 178 2.78 11.98 25.41
C MET A 178 4.20 11.46 25.17
N HIS A 179 4.59 11.32 23.93
CA HIS A 179 5.94 10.91 23.49
C HIS A 179 6.74 12.13 23.00
N SER A 180 6.81 13.21 23.79
CA SER A 180 7.51 14.43 23.38
C SER A 180 9.03 14.34 23.43
N GLU A 181 9.59 13.31 24.08
CA GLU A 181 11.04 13.17 24.31
C GLU A 181 11.79 12.49 23.15
N ASP A 182 11.06 11.86 22.19
CA ASP A 182 11.66 11.02 21.14
C ASP A 182 11.87 11.72 19.79
N LEU A 183 11.72 13.06 19.73
CA LEU A 183 11.95 13.79 18.49
C LEU A 183 13.45 13.91 18.21
N LYS A 184 13.95 13.06 17.29
CA LYS A 184 15.34 13.07 16.80
C LYS A 184 15.71 14.40 16.13
N ASP A 185 17.01 14.63 15.98
CA ASP A 185 17.55 15.73 15.19
C ASP A 185 16.92 15.74 13.78
N SER A 186 16.37 16.87 13.39
CA SER A 186 15.57 16.99 12.17
C SER A 186 16.34 16.63 10.87
N GLU A 187 17.68 16.78 10.84
CA GLU A 187 18.47 16.41 9.68
C GLU A 187 18.61 14.89 9.53
N LYS A 188 18.88 14.19 10.62
CA LYS A 188 18.98 12.71 10.61
C LYS A 188 17.64 12.09 10.28
N LEU A 189 16.55 12.61 10.86
CA LEU A 189 15.21 12.16 10.59
C LEU A 189 14.82 12.35 9.11
N LEU A 190 15.26 13.42 8.46
CA LEU A 190 15.01 13.66 7.05
C LEU A 190 15.72 12.64 6.14
N GLU A 191 16.94 12.23 6.47
CA GLU A 191 17.64 11.17 5.74
C GLU A 191 16.91 9.84 5.87
N GLU A 192 16.50 9.46 7.09
CA GLU A 192 15.70 8.26 7.35
C GLU A 192 14.39 8.26 6.55
N VAL A 193 13.69 9.41 6.49
CA VAL A 193 12.47 9.60 5.68
C VAL A 193 12.74 9.36 4.20
N TYR A 194 13.85 9.86 3.65
CA TYR A 194 14.19 9.66 2.23
C TYR A 194 14.55 8.20 1.90
N GLU A 195 15.18 7.50 2.84
CA GLU A 195 15.55 6.09 2.64
C GLU A 195 14.34 5.16 2.75
N ASN A 196 13.40 5.48 3.64
CA ASN A 196 12.23 4.65 3.90
C ASN A 196 11.02 4.98 3.03
N ASP A 197 11.03 6.08 2.25
CA ASP A 197 9.90 6.44 1.39
C ASP A 197 9.74 5.48 0.22
N SER A 198 8.63 4.75 0.22
CA SER A 198 8.30 3.76 -0.80
C SER A 198 8.18 4.39 -2.20
N GLN A 199 7.74 5.65 -2.33
CA GLN A 199 7.60 6.30 -3.63
C GLN A 199 8.95 6.66 -4.23
N ILE A 200 9.92 7.12 -3.43
CA ILE A 200 11.30 7.34 -3.87
C ILE A 200 11.92 6.01 -4.33
N ALA A 201 11.75 4.94 -3.56
CA ALA A 201 12.25 3.62 -3.90
C ALA A 201 11.64 3.09 -5.21
N LEU A 202 10.32 3.21 -5.39
CA LEU A 202 9.62 2.85 -6.63
C LEU A 202 10.10 3.66 -7.84
N ASN A 203 10.35 4.96 -7.66
CA ASN A 203 10.89 5.82 -8.71
C ASN A 203 12.34 5.45 -9.05
N ARG A 204 13.19 5.14 -8.05
CA ARG A 204 14.57 4.62 -8.27
C ARG A 204 14.54 3.28 -9.04
N ALA A 205 13.68 2.36 -8.66
CA ALA A 205 13.50 1.10 -9.39
C ALA A 205 13.00 1.34 -10.84
N SER A 206 12.09 2.30 -11.03
CA SER A 206 11.61 2.69 -12.36
C SER A 206 12.72 3.34 -13.20
N LEU A 207 13.57 4.16 -12.61
CA LEU A 207 14.75 4.74 -13.27
C LEU A 207 15.73 3.66 -13.74
N LYS A 208 16.01 2.68 -12.87
CA LYS A 208 16.83 1.51 -13.19
C LYS A 208 16.21 0.66 -14.31
N LYS A 209 14.89 0.48 -14.31
CA LYS A 209 14.18 -0.15 -15.42
C LYS A 209 14.38 0.62 -16.72
N LYS A 210 14.25 1.97 -16.70
CA LYS A 210 14.45 2.79 -17.90
C LYS A 210 15.88 2.72 -18.43
N SER A 211 16.88 2.64 -17.57
CA SER A 211 18.28 2.47 -18.03
C SER A 211 18.47 1.15 -18.80
N PHE A 212 17.82 0.06 -18.37
CA PHE A 212 17.87 -1.21 -19.10
C PHE A 212 17.05 -1.19 -20.41
N GLU A 213 15.89 -0.50 -20.43
CA GLU A 213 15.13 -0.30 -21.66
C GLU A 213 15.93 0.53 -22.69
N ILE A 214 16.68 1.53 -22.24
CA ILE A 214 17.60 2.35 -23.06
C ILE A 214 18.72 1.44 -23.60
N GLN A 215 19.39 0.67 -22.76
CA GLN A 215 20.45 -0.27 -23.19
C GLN A 215 19.94 -1.27 -24.23
N GLN A 216 18.71 -1.75 -24.09
CA GLN A 216 18.08 -2.63 -25.08
C GLN A 216 17.84 -1.93 -26.42
N LEU A 217 17.38 -0.67 -26.41
CA LEU A 217 17.19 0.13 -27.62
C LEU A 217 18.51 0.47 -28.30
N GLU A 218 19.56 0.77 -27.54
CA GLU A 218 20.92 0.99 -28.07
C GLU A 218 21.46 -0.27 -28.73
N ASN A 219 21.25 -1.44 -28.09
CA ASN A 219 21.60 -2.72 -28.71
C ASN A 219 20.83 -2.98 -30.03
N ASN A 220 19.56 -2.57 -30.09
CA ASN A 220 18.73 -2.71 -31.31
C ASN A 220 19.23 -1.85 -32.48
N LEU A 221 19.97 -0.74 -32.21
CA LEU A 221 20.59 0.08 -33.25
C LEU A 221 21.86 -0.53 -33.83
N ASN A 222 22.43 -1.56 -33.18
CA ASN A 222 23.63 -2.22 -33.67
C ASN A 222 23.33 -3.04 -34.93
N THR A 223 24.34 -3.17 -35.76
CA THR A 223 24.34 -4.08 -36.92
C THR A 223 24.06 -5.50 -36.47
N ASN A 224 23.24 -6.22 -37.20
CA ASN A 224 22.96 -7.62 -36.92
C ASN A 224 23.84 -8.52 -37.80
N LEU A 225 24.76 -9.23 -37.18
CA LEU A 225 25.58 -10.26 -37.81
C LEU A 225 25.43 -11.55 -37.01
N ASN A 226 24.81 -12.56 -37.61
CA ASN A 226 24.55 -13.86 -36.98
C ASN A 226 25.19 -14.97 -37.79
N LEU A 227 25.79 -15.93 -37.10
CA LEU A 227 26.14 -17.24 -37.63
C LEU A 227 25.14 -18.27 -37.14
N ASP A 228 24.33 -18.81 -38.01
CA ASP A 228 23.36 -19.86 -37.75
C ASP A 228 23.92 -21.18 -38.24
N LEU A 229 24.20 -22.12 -37.34
CA LEU A 229 24.61 -23.46 -37.59
C LEU A 229 23.44 -24.39 -37.33
N ALA A 230 23.05 -25.19 -38.32
CA ALA A 230 21.98 -26.16 -38.16
C ALA A 230 22.45 -27.53 -38.58
N TYR A 231 22.14 -28.54 -37.78
CA TYR A 231 22.30 -29.95 -38.07
C TYR A 231 20.94 -30.62 -37.99
N THR A 232 20.54 -31.29 -39.06
CA THR A 232 19.24 -31.93 -39.15
C THR A 232 19.41 -33.39 -39.59
N VAL A 233 18.76 -34.29 -38.89
CA VAL A 233 18.61 -35.68 -39.27
C VAL A 233 17.16 -35.93 -39.60
N LYS A 234 16.89 -36.58 -40.72
CA LYS A 234 15.53 -36.95 -41.14
C LYS A 234 15.42 -38.48 -41.23
N GLY A 235 14.32 -39.01 -40.76
CA GLY A 235 13.95 -40.41 -40.92
C GLY A 235 12.59 -40.53 -41.62
N TYR A 236 12.44 -41.53 -42.46
CA TYR A 236 11.19 -41.82 -43.18
C TYR A 236 10.74 -43.26 -42.88
N SER A 237 9.45 -43.47 -42.71
CA SER A 237 8.87 -44.78 -42.51
C SER A 237 7.49 -44.86 -43.16
N THR A 238 7.13 -46.00 -43.65
CA THR A 238 5.78 -46.31 -44.13
C THR A 238 4.79 -46.64 -43.01
N SER A 239 5.31 -46.85 -41.78
CA SER A 239 4.48 -47.04 -40.58
C SER A 239 4.26 -45.74 -39.82
N SER A 240 3.06 -45.56 -39.27
CA SER A 240 2.79 -44.45 -38.37
C SER A 240 3.73 -44.48 -37.15
N PHE A 241 4.41 -43.36 -36.87
CA PHE A 241 5.44 -43.23 -35.81
C PHE A 241 6.78 -43.99 -36.03
N GLY A 242 7.00 -44.61 -37.19
CA GLY A 242 8.24 -45.32 -37.47
C GLY A 242 9.43 -44.45 -37.90
N GLY A 243 9.20 -43.17 -38.27
CA GLY A 243 10.27 -42.29 -38.77
C GLY A 243 11.37 -41.98 -37.73
N ALA A 244 11.05 -41.99 -36.45
CA ALA A 244 12.05 -41.75 -35.40
C ALA A 244 13.02 -42.91 -35.20
N SER A 245 12.61 -44.17 -35.46
CA SER A 245 13.46 -45.35 -35.35
C SER A 245 14.50 -45.43 -36.47
N ASP A 246 14.29 -44.71 -37.57
CA ASP A 246 15.17 -44.70 -38.74
C ASP A 246 16.32 -43.67 -38.67
N PHE A 247 16.38 -42.84 -37.61
CA PHE A 247 17.44 -41.82 -37.44
C PHE A 247 18.86 -42.42 -37.44
N GLY A 248 19.03 -43.66 -36.98
CA GLY A 248 20.30 -44.34 -36.94
C GLY A 248 20.73 -44.99 -38.27
N ASN A 249 19.74 -45.26 -39.15
CA ASN A 249 19.98 -45.98 -40.42
C ASN A 249 19.86 -45.06 -41.65
N SER A 250 19.24 -43.88 -41.49
CA SER A 250 19.07 -42.96 -42.62
C SER A 250 20.36 -42.15 -42.89
N ASN A 251 20.84 -42.18 -44.11
CA ASN A 251 21.94 -41.31 -44.56
C ASN A 251 21.47 -39.86 -44.85
N LEU A 252 20.32 -39.48 -44.34
CA LEU A 252 19.72 -38.16 -44.58
C LEU A 252 20.12 -37.18 -43.50
N HIS A 253 21.37 -36.81 -43.50
CA HIS A 253 21.96 -35.80 -42.65
C HIS A 253 22.09 -34.49 -43.41
N GLY A 254 21.63 -33.40 -42.83
CA GLY A 254 21.83 -32.04 -43.38
C GLY A 254 22.64 -31.20 -42.39
N MET A 255 23.68 -30.57 -42.84
CA MET A 255 24.41 -29.56 -42.11
C MET A 255 24.38 -28.26 -42.92
N SER A 256 24.01 -27.15 -42.25
CA SER A 256 24.05 -25.83 -42.86
C SER A 256 24.73 -24.83 -41.94
N ALA A 257 25.52 -23.94 -42.54
CA ALA A 257 26.10 -22.78 -41.91
C ALA A 257 25.67 -21.53 -42.68
N THR A 258 24.93 -20.66 -42.05
CA THR A 258 24.41 -19.44 -42.70
C THR A 258 24.92 -18.22 -41.96
N LEU A 259 25.65 -17.37 -42.64
CA LEU A 259 26.08 -16.06 -42.12
C LEU A 259 25.10 -14.99 -42.63
N THR A 260 24.37 -14.38 -41.72
CA THR A 260 23.38 -13.34 -42.04
C THR A 260 23.88 -12.00 -41.52
N TRP A 261 24.05 -11.03 -42.43
CA TRP A 261 24.42 -9.67 -42.11
C TRP A 261 23.27 -8.73 -42.48
N THR A 262 22.76 -8.00 -41.48
CA THR A 262 21.69 -7.01 -41.67
C THR A 262 22.16 -5.66 -41.12
N LEU A 263 22.27 -4.66 -41.99
CA LEU A 263 22.63 -3.30 -41.61
C LEU A 263 21.35 -2.44 -41.57
N PRO A 264 20.96 -1.91 -40.40
CA PRO A 264 19.80 -1.01 -40.30
C PRO A 264 20.19 0.37 -40.86
N LEU A 265 19.64 0.73 -42.02
CA LEU A 265 19.83 2.06 -42.61
C LEU A 265 18.68 2.97 -42.20
N GLY A 266 18.99 4.00 -41.38
CA GLY A 266 18.03 5.05 -41.04
C GLY A 266 16.89 4.60 -40.15
N ASP A 267 17.11 3.78 -39.14
CA ASP A 267 16.08 3.36 -38.16
C ASP A 267 15.66 4.53 -37.26
N ARG A 268 14.90 5.46 -37.86
CA ARG A 268 14.35 6.64 -37.12
C ARG A 268 13.43 6.24 -35.99
N LYS A 269 12.68 5.15 -36.12
CA LYS A 269 11.74 4.70 -35.10
C LYS A 269 12.48 4.33 -33.81
N THR A 270 13.53 3.54 -33.89
CA THR A 270 14.33 3.17 -32.70
C THR A 270 15.06 4.37 -32.11
N GLN A 271 15.55 5.30 -32.95
CA GLN A 271 16.19 6.54 -32.48
C GLN A 271 15.18 7.42 -31.71
N GLU A 272 13.98 7.63 -32.23
CA GLU A 272 12.95 8.42 -31.53
C GLU A 272 12.44 7.73 -30.27
N ASN A 273 12.32 6.41 -30.27
CA ASN A 273 12.03 5.65 -29.05
C ASN A 273 13.11 5.83 -27.99
N LEU A 274 14.39 5.82 -28.39
CA LEU A 274 15.52 6.07 -27.50
C LEU A 274 15.43 7.48 -26.89
N ARG A 275 15.16 8.51 -27.72
CA ARG A 275 14.95 9.88 -27.22
C ARG A 275 13.78 9.96 -26.25
N GLN A 276 12.65 9.32 -26.57
CA GLN A 276 11.50 9.25 -25.67
C GLN A 276 11.89 8.63 -24.33
N LYS A 277 12.60 7.50 -24.31
CA LYS A 277 13.02 6.85 -23.06
C LYS A 277 13.98 7.71 -22.23
N ASN A 278 14.85 8.48 -22.88
CA ASN A 278 15.70 9.44 -22.18
C ASN A 278 14.90 10.58 -21.54
N PHE A 279 13.85 11.09 -22.20
CA PHE A 279 12.95 12.07 -21.58
C PHE A 279 12.14 11.48 -20.42
N GLU A 280 11.60 10.25 -20.57
CA GLU A 280 10.93 9.54 -19.49
C GLU A 280 11.84 9.33 -18.27
N SER A 281 13.13 9.01 -18.50
CA SER A 281 14.15 8.90 -17.45
C SER A 281 14.36 10.22 -16.70
N ARG A 282 14.49 11.34 -17.43
CA ARG A 282 14.59 12.68 -16.83
C ARG A 282 13.34 13.06 -16.04
N GLN A 283 12.17 12.73 -16.55
CA GLN A 283 10.91 12.96 -15.84
C GLN A 283 10.89 12.23 -14.50
N ILE A 284 11.35 10.97 -14.44
CA ILE A 284 11.42 10.20 -13.18
C ILE A 284 12.44 10.85 -12.22
N GLN A 285 13.56 11.35 -12.71
CA GLN A 285 14.52 12.07 -11.87
C GLN A 285 13.89 13.31 -11.22
N ILE A 286 13.15 14.10 -11.99
CA ILE A 286 12.42 15.27 -11.47
C ILE A 286 11.40 14.83 -10.42
N GLN A 287 10.64 13.75 -10.66
CA GLN A 287 9.67 13.21 -9.70
C GLN A 287 10.34 12.77 -8.37
N ILE A 288 11.58 12.28 -8.41
CA ILE A 288 12.33 11.96 -7.19
C ILE A 288 12.66 13.24 -6.42
N GLU A 289 13.14 14.28 -7.08
CA GLU A 289 13.49 15.55 -6.41
C GLU A 289 12.23 16.29 -5.91
N ASP A 290 11.14 16.27 -6.66
CA ASP A 290 9.85 16.79 -6.22
C ASP A 290 9.36 16.06 -4.97
N ARG A 291 9.45 14.71 -4.97
CA ARG A 291 9.06 13.91 -3.80
C ARG A 291 9.91 14.21 -2.57
N LYS A 292 11.21 14.40 -2.73
CA LYS A 292 12.08 14.82 -1.61
C LYS A 292 11.66 16.17 -1.04
N SER A 293 11.35 17.12 -1.92
CA SER A 293 10.87 18.45 -1.49
C SER A 293 9.54 18.37 -0.74
N GLU A 294 8.59 17.56 -1.22
CA GLU A 294 7.32 17.28 -0.53
C GLU A 294 7.55 16.69 0.87
N LEU A 295 8.43 15.68 0.97
CA LEU A 295 8.75 15.03 2.25
C LEU A 295 9.42 15.99 3.23
N GLN A 296 10.34 16.85 2.75
CA GLN A 296 10.97 17.87 3.57
C GLN A 296 9.95 18.87 4.13
N VAL A 297 9.05 19.37 3.28
CA VAL A 297 7.97 20.29 3.70
C VAL A 297 7.01 19.57 4.64
N GLY A 298 6.64 18.32 4.34
CA GLY A 298 5.78 17.48 5.17
C GLY A 298 6.36 17.26 6.56
N LEU A 299 7.63 16.86 6.65
CA LEU A 299 8.33 16.67 7.93
C LEU A 299 8.37 17.97 8.74
N GLN A 300 8.75 19.09 8.10
CA GLN A 300 8.75 20.39 8.76
C GLN A 300 7.37 20.81 9.25
N SER A 301 6.31 20.47 8.53
CA SER A 301 4.93 20.72 8.95
C SER A 301 4.57 19.88 10.18
N ILE A 302 4.87 18.57 10.15
CA ILE A 302 4.62 17.66 11.28
C ILE A 302 5.36 18.15 12.53
N MET A 303 6.62 18.56 12.41
CA MET A 303 7.41 19.07 13.53
C MET A 303 6.83 20.36 14.14
N ARG A 304 6.33 21.26 13.29
CA ARG A 304 5.62 22.45 13.77
C ARG A 304 4.29 22.11 14.44
N ASP A 305 3.53 21.18 13.84
CA ASP A 305 2.25 20.71 14.37
C ASP A 305 2.43 20.10 15.77
N PHE A 306 3.49 19.30 15.98
CA PHE A 306 3.79 18.74 17.30
C PHE A 306 3.95 19.82 18.36
N LYS A 307 4.73 20.86 18.10
CA LYS A 307 4.93 21.95 19.06
C LYS A 307 3.63 22.65 19.41
N VAL A 308 2.81 22.93 18.40
CA VAL A 308 1.49 23.55 18.60
C VAL A 308 0.55 22.62 19.35
N LEU A 309 0.53 21.33 19.01
CA LEU A 309 -0.33 20.34 19.67
C LEU A 309 0.07 20.10 21.13
N GLU A 310 1.35 20.16 21.46
CA GLU A 310 1.84 20.05 22.84
C GLU A 310 1.36 21.26 23.69
N GLU A 311 1.51 22.47 23.17
CA GLU A 311 1.02 23.69 23.81
C GLU A 311 -0.52 23.66 23.96
N ASP A 312 -1.26 23.27 22.91
CA ASP A 312 -2.74 23.19 22.91
C ASP A 312 -3.24 22.11 23.89
N LEU A 313 -2.57 20.95 23.96
CA LEU A 313 -2.91 19.90 24.91
C LEU A 313 -2.66 20.36 26.36
N SER A 314 -1.54 21.04 26.60
CA SER A 314 -1.21 21.60 27.92
C SER A 314 -2.28 22.62 28.35
N ALA A 315 -2.70 23.49 27.44
CA ALA A 315 -3.78 24.48 27.69
C ALA A 315 -5.15 23.79 27.94
N ALA A 316 -5.50 22.77 27.13
CA ALA A 316 -6.73 22.01 27.29
C ALA A 316 -6.79 21.28 28.63
N LYS A 317 -5.67 20.68 29.08
CA LYS A 317 -5.53 20.03 30.38
C LYS A 317 -5.69 21.03 31.53
N ALA A 318 -5.06 22.20 31.44
CA ALA A 318 -5.21 23.26 32.43
C ALA A 318 -6.66 23.76 32.51
N LEU A 319 -7.31 23.94 31.35
CA LEU A 319 -8.72 24.36 31.28
C LEU A 319 -9.65 23.33 31.95
N SER A 320 -9.46 22.05 31.64
CA SER A 320 -10.20 20.92 32.22
C SER A 320 -10.08 20.92 33.76
N GLN A 321 -8.85 21.07 34.30
CA GLN A 321 -8.60 21.12 35.73
C GLN A 321 -9.22 22.35 36.40
N LEU A 322 -9.22 23.53 35.74
CA LEU A 322 -9.83 24.73 36.25
C LEU A 322 -11.37 24.62 36.25
N SER A 323 -11.96 24.07 35.20
CA SER A 323 -13.39 23.80 35.10
C SER A 323 -13.87 22.84 36.19
N GLU A 324 -13.08 21.83 36.51
CA GLU A 324 -13.36 20.89 37.61
C GLU A 324 -13.36 21.62 38.98
N LYS A 325 -12.38 22.47 39.23
CA LYS A 325 -12.33 23.29 40.45
C LYS A 325 -13.51 24.25 40.55
N GLN A 326 -13.90 24.85 39.41
CA GLN A 326 -15.07 25.74 39.36
C GLN A 326 -16.36 25.00 39.70
N LEU A 327 -16.61 23.82 39.09
CA LEU A 327 -17.77 23.02 39.40
C LEU A 327 -17.81 22.60 40.88
N ASN A 328 -16.67 22.12 41.41
CA ASN A 328 -16.57 21.70 42.81
C ASN A 328 -16.87 22.89 43.78
N ASN A 329 -16.41 24.07 43.46
CA ASN A 329 -16.72 25.27 44.25
C ASN A 329 -18.19 25.64 44.15
N GLU A 330 -18.81 25.53 42.98
CA GLU A 330 -20.21 25.88 42.78
C GLU A 330 -21.15 24.88 43.50
N ILE A 331 -20.80 23.58 43.50
CA ILE A 331 -21.52 22.59 44.31
C ILE A 331 -21.44 22.90 45.80
N LYS A 332 -20.28 23.39 46.31
CA LYS A 332 -20.15 23.81 47.71
C LYS A 332 -21.04 25.04 48.00
N LYS A 333 -21.10 26.02 47.12
CA LYS A 333 -21.99 27.21 47.26
C LYS A 333 -23.46 26.80 47.23
N LEU A 334 -23.85 25.84 46.36
CA LEU A 334 -25.23 25.33 46.31
C LEU A 334 -25.63 24.68 47.64
N LYS A 335 -24.71 23.88 48.26
CA LYS A 335 -24.97 23.31 49.60
C LYS A 335 -25.16 24.35 50.68
N LEU A 336 -24.54 25.54 50.55
CA LEU A 336 -24.67 26.65 51.46
C LEU A 336 -25.84 27.60 51.11
N GLY A 337 -26.64 27.27 50.11
CA GLY A 337 -27.76 28.12 49.64
C GLY A 337 -27.32 29.39 48.89
N LYS A 338 -26.03 29.49 48.47
CA LYS A 338 -25.45 30.66 47.79
C LYS A 338 -25.33 30.48 46.28
N SER A 339 -25.89 29.42 45.70
CA SER A 339 -25.93 29.13 44.27
C SER A 339 -27.24 28.44 43.90
N THR A 340 -27.50 28.32 42.60
CA THR A 340 -28.68 27.65 42.04
C THR A 340 -28.28 26.34 41.33
N SER A 341 -29.23 25.42 41.21
CA SER A 341 -29.03 24.18 40.44
C SER A 341 -28.72 24.44 38.98
N TYR A 342 -29.27 25.55 38.44
CA TYR A 342 -28.97 25.99 37.07
C TYR A 342 -27.48 26.32 36.88
N GLN A 343 -26.89 27.09 37.83
CA GLN A 343 -25.47 27.44 37.79
C GLN A 343 -24.58 26.20 37.89
N VAL A 344 -24.91 25.27 38.78
CA VAL A 344 -24.16 24.00 38.87
C VAL A 344 -24.23 23.22 37.55
N SER A 345 -25.42 23.16 36.92
CA SER A 345 -25.57 22.48 35.61
C SER A 345 -24.75 23.17 34.51
N GLN A 346 -24.63 24.51 34.51
CA GLN A 346 -23.77 25.23 33.55
C GLN A 346 -22.30 24.87 33.76
N PHE A 347 -21.77 24.91 34.97
CA PHE A 347 -20.38 24.52 35.23
C PHE A 347 -20.11 23.03 34.96
N GLN A 348 -21.13 22.18 35.15
CA GLN A 348 -21.04 20.77 34.77
C GLN A 348 -20.90 20.60 33.24
N GLN A 349 -21.69 21.34 32.46
CA GLN A 349 -21.58 21.32 30.99
C GLN A 349 -20.23 21.88 30.52
N ASP A 350 -19.73 22.95 31.16
CA ASP A 350 -18.43 23.52 30.83
C ASP A 350 -17.30 22.55 31.15
N LEU A 351 -17.35 21.84 32.26
CA LEU A 351 -16.43 20.78 32.60
C LEU A 351 -16.47 19.61 31.56
N ALA A 352 -17.67 19.11 31.25
CA ALA A 352 -17.84 18.05 30.28
C ALA A 352 -17.26 18.43 28.90
N ARG A 353 -17.49 19.70 28.47
CA ARG A 353 -16.94 20.23 27.22
C ARG A 353 -15.42 20.35 27.27
N SER A 354 -14.83 20.85 28.35
CA SER A 354 -13.38 20.99 28.48
C SER A 354 -12.68 19.64 28.57
N GLN A 355 -13.22 18.66 29.27
CA GLN A 355 -12.70 17.30 29.33
C GLN A 355 -12.81 16.59 27.98
N GLN A 356 -13.91 16.77 27.26
CA GLN A 356 -14.05 16.24 25.90
C GLN A 356 -13.00 16.83 24.96
N GLN A 357 -12.73 18.14 25.04
CA GLN A 357 -11.67 18.78 24.26
C GLN A 357 -10.29 18.23 24.62
N GLU A 358 -10.00 18.03 25.91
CA GLU A 358 -8.73 17.42 26.35
C GLU A 358 -8.52 16.03 25.73
N ILE A 359 -9.55 15.15 25.74
CA ILE A 359 -9.49 13.83 25.11
C ILE A 359 -9.18 13.95 23.61
N LEU A 360 -9.92 14.80 22.89
CA LEU A 360 -9.72 14.99 21.45
C LEU A 360 -8.31 15.50 21.12
N ARG A 361 -7.78 16.46 21.90
CA ARG A 361 -6.41 16.97 21.70
C ARG A 361 -5.36 15.88 21.93
N ARG A 362 -5.55 15.06 22.97
CA ARG A 362 -4.65 13.95 23.27
C ARG A 362 -4.65 12.90 22.17
N VAL A 363 -5.82 12.51 21.69
CA VAL A 363 -5.94 11.55 20.58
C VAL A 363 -5.36 12.11 19.27
N ASN A 364 -5.57 13.40 18.99
CA ASN A 364 -4.97 14.04 17.82
C ASN A 364 -3.43 14.06 17.89
N PHE A 365 -2.86 14.24 19.09
CA PHE A 365 -1.42 14.16 19.29
C PHE A 365 -0.90 12.76 18.93
N GLU A 366 -1.56 11.69 19.42
CA GLU A 366 -1.21 10.30 19.09
C GLU A 366 -1.33 10.01 17.60
N LYS A 367 -2.37 10.51 16.94
CA LYS A 367 -2.53 10.36 15.49
C LYS A 367 -1.44 11.08 14.70
N LYS A 368 -0.98 12.24 15.16
CA LYS A 368 0.17 12.94 14.57
C LYS A 368 1.48 12.16 14.78
N PHE A 369 1.63 11.57 15.94
CA PHE A 369 2.79 10.71 16.21
C PHE A 369 2.82 9.48 15.30
N LEU A 370 1.67 8.84 15.06
CA LEU A 370 1.54 7.77 14.06
C LEU A 370 1.95 8.23 12.66
N GLU A 371 1.54 9.43 12.25
CA GLU A 371 1.90 10.01 10.96
C GLU A 371 3.43 10.17 10.84
N LEU A 372 4.10 10.61 11.90
CA LEU A 372 5.56 10.71 11.96
C LEU A 372 6.22 9.34 11.84
N LEU A 373 5.78 8.34 12.62
CA LEU A 373 6.31 6.99 12.57
C LEU A 373 6.19 6.34 11.19
N VAL A 374 5.09 6.59 10.50
CA VAL A 374 4.90 6.13 9.12
C VAL A 374 5.84 6.84 8.16
N LEU A 375 6.02 8.15 8.32
CA LEU A 375 6.87 8.98 7.46
C LEU A 375 8.36 8.62 7.65
N SER A 376 8.83 8.42 8.91
CA SER A 376 10.20 8.01 9.20
C SER A 376 10.50 6.55 8.86
N GLY A 377 9.45 5.73 8.71
CA GLY A 377 9.57 4.28 8.51
C GLY A 377 9.78 3.48 9.80
N GLU A 378 9.74 4.13 10.96
CA GLU A 378 9.95 3.51 12.27
C GLU A 378 8.71 2.79 12.82
N PHE A 379 7.59 2.82 12.10
CA PHE A 379 6.33 2.24 12.55
C PHE A 379 6.44 0.77 12.96
N TYR A 380 7.15 -0.04 12.16
CA TYR A 380 7.34 -1.47 12.43
C TYR A 380 8.17 -1.73 13.69
N GLU A 381 9.24 -0.95 13.86
CA GLU A 381 10.13 -1.06 15.02
C GLU A 381 9.44 -0.64 16.32
N TYR A 382 8.74 0.50 16.27
CA TYR A 382 8.01 1.04 17.41
C TYR A 382 6.94 0.08 17.95
N TYR A 383 6.15 -0.52 17.06
CA TYR A 383 5.11 -1.47 17.43
C TYR A 383 5.59 -2.93 17.49
N GLN A 384 6.88 -3.20 17.28
CA GLN A 384 7.49 -4.54 17.27
C GLN A 384 6.77 -5.50 16.31
N ILE A 385 6.29 -4.99 15.17
CA ILE A 385 5.59 -5.76 14.14
C ILE A 385 6.64 -6.32 13.17
N PRO A 386 6.67 -7.63 12.85
CA PRO A 386 7.58 -8.16 11.85
C PRO A 386 7.25 -7.58 10.47
N GLU A 387 8.26 -7.09 9.76
CA GLU A 387 8.11 -6.47 8.43
C GLU A 387 7.81 -7.49 7.31
N ASN A 388 7.88 -8.81 7.58
CA ASN A 388 7.74 -9.94 6.64
C ASN A 388 6.34 -10.10 6.03
#